data_d3e8eebfb8116a02f31e04899b459003
#
_entry.id   d3e8eebfb8116a02f31e04899b459003
#
_cell.length_a   1.000
_cell.length_b   1.000
_cell.length_c   1.000
_cell.angle_alpha   90.00
_cell.angle_beta   90.00
_cell.angle_gamma   90.00
#
_symmetry.space_group_name_H-M   'P 1'
#
loop_
_entity.id
_entity.type
_entity.pdbx_description
1 polymer ?
#
loop_
_entity_poly.entity_id
_entity_poly.type
_entity_poly.pdbx_seq_one_letter_code
_entity_poly.pdbx_strand_id
1 'polypeptide(L)'
;MNDYIIETHNLTKKYGSQTSVSHLNIHVKKGRIYGLLGRNGAGKTTTMRMLLGLTAPTSGEVTIFGKPFQGNEKNILPHIGCLIESPGFYPNLTGTENLKIFAELRGLRSPKYIKNALELVNLVYSTCSQHFL
;
A
#
# COMPACT_ATOMS: atom_id res chain seq x y z
N MET A 1 -0.57 21.61 14.96
CA MET A 1 -1.00 20.75 13.84
C MET A 1 -0.17 19.47 13.90
N ASN A 2 -0.82 18.32 13.84
CA ASN A 2 -0.08 17.05 13.84
C ASN A 2 0.59 16.86 12.47
N ASP A 3 1.93 16.91 12.41
CA ASP A 3 2.71 16.80 11.16
C ASP A 3 2.84 15.35 10.67
N TYR A 4 2.26 14.40 11.40
CA TYR A 4 2.36 12.99 11.07
C TYR A 4 1.26 12.55 10.11
N ILE A 5 1.67 11.83 9.05
CA ILE A 5 0.77 11.28 8.05
C ILE A 5 0.35 9.85 8.37
N ILE A 6 1.21 9.11 9.09
CA ILE A 6 0.94 7.77 9.64
C ILE A 6 1.43 7.76 11.08
N GLU A 7 0.59 7.28 11.98
CA GLU A 7 0.92 7.04 13.38
C GLU A 7 0.36 5.68 13.81
N THR A 8 1.10 5.00 14.66
CA THR A 8 0.61 3.80 15.34
C THR A 8 0.86 3.91 16.83
N HIS A 9 -0.09 3.43 17.61
CA HIS A 9 0.01 3.41 19.06
C HIS A 9 -0.13 1.98 19.57
N ASN A 10 0.96 1.45 20.14
CA ASN A 10 1.04 0.10 20.69
C ASN A 10 0.51 -0.99 19.75
N LEU A 11 0.72 -0.81 18.44
CA LEU A 11 0.20 -1.71 17.42
C LEU A 11 0.75 -3.12 17.62
N THR A 12 -0.14 -4.08 17.81
CA THR A 12 0.22 -5.46 18.14
C THR A 12 -0.54 -6.44 17.24
N LYS A 13 0.15 -7.47 16.76
CA LYS A 13 -0.45 -8.59 16.05
C LYS A 13 0.03 -9.92 16.58
N LYS A 14 -0.93 -10.75 16.98
CA LYS A 14 -0.72 -12.12 17.41
C LYS A 14 -1.44 -13.10 16.49
N TYR A 15 -0.82 -14.21 16.17
CA TYR A 15 -1.39 -15.35 15.48
C TYR A 15 -1.29 -16.56 16.41
N GLY A 16 -2.39 -16.92 17.06
CA GLY A 16 -2.38 -17.90 18.13
C GLY A 16 -1.41 -17.51 19.25
N SER A 17 -0.44 -18.36 19.55
CA SER A 17 0.60 -18.08 20.57
C SER A 17 1.77 -17.21 20.08
N GLN A 18 1.89 -17.04 18.74
CA GLN A 18 3.01 -16.28 18.16
C GLN A 18 2.67 -14.78 18.05
N THR A 19 3.53 -13.94 18.60
CA THR A 19 3.47 -12.48 18.43
C THR A 19 4.34 -12.07 17.24
N SER A 20 3.71 -11.59 16.16
CA SER A 20 4.40 -11.11 14.96
C SER A 20 4.82 -9.65 15.05
N VAL A 21 4.02 -8.82 15.72
CA VAL A 21 4.29 -7.40 15.97
C VAL A 21 3.87 -7.11 17.40
N SER A 22 4.73 -6.43 18.15
CA SER A 22 4.50 -6.14 19.57
C SER A 22 4.71 -4.65 19.86
N HIS A 23 3.64 -3.98 20.32
CA HIS A 23 3.65 -2.59 20.82
C HIS A 23 4.38 -1.61 19.89
N LEU A 24 4.18 -1.73 18.57
CA LEU A 24 4.87 -0.92 17.59
C LEU A 24 4.30 0.51 17.58
N ASN A 25 5.20 1.49 17.75
CA ASN A 25 4.89 2.90 17.65
C ASN A 25 5.67 3.51 16.49
N ILE A 26 4.96 3.96 15.46
CA ILE A 26 5.51 4.59 14.25
C ILE A 26 4.97 6.01 14.15
N HIS A 27 5.83 6.93 13.72
CA HIS A 27 5.47 8.32 13.48
C HIS A 27 6.11 8.78 12.16
N VAL A 28 5.35 8.76 11.09
CA VAL A 28 5.81 9.17 9.76
C VAL A 28 5.35 10.59 9.47
N LYS A 29 6.30 11.51 9.29
CA LYS A 29 5.99 12.90 8.93
C LYS A 29 5.63 13.01 7.45
N LYS A 30 4.78 13.97 7.13
CA LYS A 30 4.44 14.32 5.75
C LYS A 30 5.69 14.70 4.95
N GLY A 31 5.78 14.23 3.70
CA GLY A 31 6.89 14.54 2.79
C GLY A 31 8.22 13.88 3.16
N ARG A 32 8.21 12.83 3.97
CA ARG A 32 9.40 12.07 4.36
C ARG A 32 9.36 10.65 3.84
N ILE A 33 10.54 10.09 3.57
CA ILE A 33 10.74 8.66 3.34
C ILE A 33 11.02 8.02 4.69
N TYR A 34 10.26 6.98 5.03
CA TYR A 34 10.41 6.24 6.27
C TYR A 34 10.83 4.80 5.98
N GLY A 35 11.96 4.37 6.51
CA GLY A 35 12.49 3.02 6.35
C GLY A 35 12.05 2.11 7.50
N LEU A 36 11.36 1.01 7.17
CA LEU A 36 11.03 -0.05 8.14
C LEU A 36 12.03 -1.19 7.97
N LEU A 37 13.05 -1.23 8.85
CA LEU A 37 14.13 -2.19 8.79
C LEU A 37 13.92 -3.33 9.79
N GLY A 38 14.42 -4.51 9.47
CA GLY A 38 14.37 -5.68 10.33
C GLY A 38 14.68 -6.97 9.58
N ARG A 39 15.03 -8.02 10.32
CA ARG A 39 15.29 -9.36 9.77
C ARG A 39 14.03 -9.95 9.13
N ASN A 40 14.20 -11.01 8.33
CA ASN A 40 13.07 -11.78 7.84
C ASN A 40 12.30 -12.37 9.03
N GLY A 41 10.96 -12.27 8.98
CA GLY A 41 10.10 -12.66 10.11
C GLY A 41 9.91 -11.59 11.19
N ALA A 42 10.58 -10.43 11.12
CA ALA A 42 10.45 -9.36 12.12
C ALA A 42 9.12 -8.59 12.10
N GLY A 43 8.11 -9.05 11.36
CA GLY A 43 6.78 -8.42 11.33
C GLY A 43 6.62 -7.26 10.35
N LYS A 44 7.62 -6.96 9.49
CA LYS A 44 7.53 -5.85 8.52
C LYS A 44 6.31 -5.95 7.60
N THR A 45 6.15 -7.08 6.92
CA THR A 45 5.00 -7.33 6.03
C THR A 45 3.68 -7.32 6.81
N THR A 46 3.66 -7.89 8.02
CA THR A 46 2.48 -7.86 8.90
C THR A 46 2.10 -6.43 9.27
N THR A 47 3.08 -5.59 9.58
CA THR A 47 2.87 -4.16 9.85
C THR A 47 2.25 -3.46 8.63
N MET A 48 2.83 -3.64 7.44
CA MET A 48 2.29 -3.06 6.21
C MET A 48 0.85 -3.52 5.94
N ARG A 49 0.56 -4.81 6.15
CA ARG A 49 -0.80 -5.36 5.99
C ARG A 49 -1.79 -4.76 6.99
N MET A 50 -1.38 -4.47 8.22
CA MET A 50 -2.22 -3.79 9.21
C MET A 50 -2.48 -2.33 8.81
N LEU A 51 -1.47 -1.60 8.35
CA LEU A 51 -1.61 -0.21 7.87
C LEU A 51 -2.57 -0.08 6.67
N LEU A 52 -2.72 -1.14 5.88
CA LEU A 52 -3.60 -1.18 4.71
C LEU A 52 -4.94 -1.88 4.97
N GLY A 53 -5.22 -2.28 6.22
CA GLY A 53 -6.45 -2.96 6.58
C GLY A 53 -6.59 -4.39 6.02
N LEU A 54 -5.52 -4.96 5.45
CA LEU A 54 -5.51 -6.34 4.97
C LEU A 54 -5.46 -7.38 6.10
N THR A 55 -5.11 -6.92 7.29
CA THR A 55 -5.08 -7.71 8.51
C THR A 55 -5.46 -6.81 9.68
N ALA A 56 -6.46 -7.20 10.46
CA ALA A 56 -6.82 -6.45 11.67
C ALA A 56 -5.74 -6.62 12.74
N PRO A 57 -5.35 -5.55 13.45
CA PRO A 57 -4.51 -5.66 14.64
C PRO A 57 -5.21 -6.45 15.75
N THR A 58 -4.44 -7.08 16.61
CA THR A 58 -4.95 -7.71 17.83
C THR A 58 -5.25 -6.66 18.89
N SER A 59 -4.39 -5.62 18.96
CA SER A 59 -4.58 -4.45 19.81
C SER A 59 -3.76 -3.27 19.27
N GLY A 60 -4.00 -2.09 19.82
CA GLY A 60 -3.37 -0.85 19.38
C GLY A 60 -4.15 -0.19 18.26
N GLU A 61 -3.70 0.98 17.85
CA GLU A 61 -4.40 1.88 16.96
C GLU A 61 -3.51 2.33 15.80
N VAL A 62 -4.17 2.63 14.68
CA VAL A 62 -3.55 3.21 13.48
C VAL A 62 -4.28 4.50 13.14
N THR A 63 -3.53 5.57 12.93
CA THR A 63 -4.03 6.86 12.45
C THR A 63 -3.33 7.18 11.13
N ILE A 64 -4.10 7.50 10.10
CA ILE A 64 -3.58 7.88 8.77
C ILE A 64 -4.27 9.17 8.33
N PHE A 65 -3.50 10.12 7.83
CA PHE A 65 -3.98 11.47 7.46
C PHE A 65 -4.72 12.16 8.61
N GLY A 66 -4.28 11.92 9.86
CA GLY A 66 -4.90 12.50 11.06
C GLY A 66 -6.26 11.90 11.44
N LYS A 67 -6.67 10.78 10.81
CA LYS A 67 -7.93 10.08 11.09
C LYS A 67 -7.65 8.67 11.58
N PRO A 68 -8.39 8.18 12.60
CA PRO A 68 -8.36 6.77 12.96
C PRO A 68 -8.63 5.92 11.72
N PHE A 69 -7.80 4.91 11.48
CA PHE A 69 -7.95 4.06 10.28
C PHE A 69 -9.24 3.24 10.37
N GLN A 70 -9.50 2.65 11.53
CA GLN A 70 -10.66 1.81 11.78
C GLN A 70 -11.95 2.64 11.67
N GLY A 71 -12.86 2.22 10.80
CA GLY A 71 -14.09 2.93 10.48
C GLY A 71 -13.97 4.04 9.43
N ASN A 72 -12.77 4.36 8.97
CA ASN A 72 -12.49 5.36 7.93
C ASN A 72 -11.80 4.79 6.69
N GLU A 73 -11.70 3.47 6.55
CA GLU A 73 -10.96 2.78 5.49
C GLU A 73 -11.35 3.27 4.10
N LYS A 74 -12.65 3.40 3.85
CA LYS A 74 -13.20 3.86 2.56
C LYS A 74 -12.76 5.28 2.17
N ASN A 75 -12.46 6.11 3.17
CA ASN A 75 -12.03 7.49 2.95
C ASN A 75 -10.50 7.61 2.87
N ILE A 76 -9.77 6.65 3.44
CA ILE A 76 -8.31 6.68 3.54
C ILE A 76 -7.67 5.92 2.38
N LEU A 77 -8.08 4.69 2.14
CA LEU A 77 -7.45 3.79 1.16
C LEU A 77 -7.39 4.33 -0.28
N PRO A 78 -8.39 5.08 -0.80
CA PRO A 78 -8.29 5.67 -2.14
C PRO A 78 -7.11 6.62 -2.34
N HIS A 79 -6.57 7.18 -1.25
CA HIS A 79 -5.44 8.11 -1.27
C HIS A 79 -4.08 7.43 -1.05
N ILE A 80 -4.05 6.10 -0.92
CA ILE A 80 -2.83 5.32 -0.70
C ILE A 80 -2.50 4.50 -1.94
N GLY A 81 -1.28 4.61 -2.44
CA GLY A 81 -0.68 3.64 -3.35
C GLY A 81 0.12 2.63 -2.55
N CYS A 82 -0.02 1.35 -2.84
CA CYS A 82 0.74 0.32 -2.14
C CYS A 82 1.25 -0.76 -3.11
N LEU A 83 2.40 -1.32 -2.75
CA LEU A 83 2.95 -2.52 -3.35
C LEU A 83 3.44 -3.41 -2.20
N ILE A 84 2.84 -4.59 -2.04
CA ILE A 84 3.25 -5.58 -1.06
C ILE A 84 3.68 -6.84 -1.79
N GLU A 85 4.93 -7.24 -1.55
CA GLU A 85 5.55 -8.41 -2.18
C GLU A 85 5.69 -8.24 -3.71
N SER A 86 5.00 -9.00 -4.53
CA SER A 86 5.02 -8.87 -5.99
C SER A 86 3.77 -8.17 -6.50
N PRO A 87 3.85 -7.40 -7.60
CA PRO A 87 2.67 -6.85 -8.23
C PRO A 87 1.77 -7.99 -8.73
N GLY A 88 0.46 -7.89 -8.44
CA GLY A 88 -0.54 -8.86 -8.90
C GLY A 88 -0.92 -8.63 -10.35
N PHE A 89 0.05 -8.67 -11.26
CA PHE A 89 -0.21 -8.59 -12.69
C PHE A 89 -0.74 -9.91 -13.25
N TYR A 90 -1.62 -9.81 -14.21
CA TYR A 90 -2.09 -10.95 -14.99
C TYR A 90 -1.05 -11.26 -16.09
N PRO A 91 -0.36 -12.43 -16.03
CA PRO A 91 0.75 -12.71 -16.94
C PRO A 91 0.31 -12.95 -18.39
N ASN A 92 -0.95 -13.26 -18.61
CA ASN A 92 -1.56 -13.44 -19.94
C ASN A 92 -2.03 -12.12 -20.57
N LEU A 93 -1.88 -11.00 -19.89
CA LEU A 93 -2.25 -9.68 -20.39
C LEU A 93 -1.00 -8.83 -20.62
N THR A 94 -1.12 -7.92 -21.57
CA THR A 94 -0.10 -6.90 -21.83
C THR A 94 0.02 -5.91 -20.68
N GLY A 95 1.12 -5.16 -20.58
CA GLY A 95 1.28 -4.11 -19.60
C GLY A 95 0.18 -3.05 -19.64
N THR A 96 -0.24 -2.67 -20.84
CA THR A 96 -1.34 -1.72 -21.04
C THR A 96 -2.67 -2.27 -20.55
N GLU A 97 -2.97 -3.53 -20.81
CA GLU A 97 -4.21 -4.18 -20.35
C GLU A 97 -4.23 -4.32 -18.82
N ASN A 98 -3.12 -4.71 -18.20
CA ASN A 98 -2.98 -4.70 -16.77
C ASN A 98 -3.26 -3.31 -16.17
N LEU A 99 -2.64 -2.26 -16.73
CA LEU A 99 -2.87 -0.89 -16.27
C LEU A 99 -4.32 -0.43 -16.46
N LYS A 100 -5.01 -0.89 -17.52
CA LYS A 100 -6.45 -0.61 -17.71
C LYS A 100 -7.29 -1.18 -16.57
N ILE A 101 -7.03 -2.42 -16.16
CA ILE A 101 -7.74 -3.05 -15.03
C ILE A 101 -7.55 -2.22 -13.75
N PHE A 102 -6.31 -1.83 -13.43
CA PHE A 102 -6.04 -1.00 -12.26
C PHE A 102 -6.67 0.39 -12.34
N ALA A 103 -6.69 0.99 -13.54
CA ALA A 103 -7.33 2.27 -13.74
C ALA A 103 -8.85 2.19 -13.53
N GLU A 104 -9.50 1.15 -14.07
CA GLU A 104 -10.94 0.90 -13.89
C GLU A 104 -11.31 0.67 -12.43
N LEU A 105 -10.54 -0.15 -11.70
CA LEU A 105 -10.73 -0.38 -10.26
C LEU A 105 -10.64 0.90 -9.43
N ARG A 106 -9.88 1.88 -9.91
CA ARG A 106 -9.76 3.21 -9.30
C ARG A 106 -10.75 4.24 -9.83
N GLY A 107 -11.64 3.87 -10.75
CA GLY A 107 -12.57 4.79 -11.39
C GLY A 107 -11.93 5.76 -12.38
N LEU A 108 -10.68 5.51 -12.81
CA LEU A 108 -9.93 6.34 -13.74
C LEU A 108 -10.24 5.92 -15.19
N ARG A 109 -11.24 6.54 -15.81
CA ARG A 109 -11.75 6.13 -17.13
C ARG A 109 -10.99 6.72 -18.32
N SER A 110 -10.13 7.73 -18.14
CA SER A 110 -9.43 8.37 -19.24
C SER A 110 -8.16 7.62 -19.63
N PRO A 111 -7.92 7.32 -20.92
CA PRO A 111 -6.68 6.71 -21.42
C PRO A 111 -5.42 7.51 -21.08
N LYS A 112 -5.57 8.81 -20.82
CA LYS A 112 -4.49 9.72 -20.43
C LYS A 112 -3.76 9.24 -19.18
N TYR A 113 -4.47 8.63 -18.21
CA TYR A 113 -3.86 8.14 -16.96
C TYR A 113 -2.86 7.01 -17.23
N ILE A 114 -3.18 6.10 -18.17
CA ILE A 114 -2.30 5.00 -18.55
C ILE A 114 -1.07 5.54 -19.27
N LYS A 115 -1.28 6.45 -20.23
CA LYS A 115 -0.18 7.10 -20.95
C LYS A 115 0.79 7.80 -19.99
N ASN A 116 0.26 8.63 -19.10
CA ASN A 116 1.08 9.34 -18.10
C ASN A 116 1.85 8.38 -17.17
N ALA A 117 1.22 7.27 -16.75
CA ALA A 117 1.88 6.28 -15.92
C ALA A 117 3.06 5.61 -16.64
N LEU A 118 2.92 5.31 -17.92
CA LEU A 118 3.99 4.72 -18.73
C LEU A 118 5.13 5.74 -19.00
N GLU A 119 4.79 6.99 -19.27
CA GLU A 119 5.77 8.06 -19.43
C GLU A 119 6.61 8.29 -18.18
N LEU A 120 5.99 8.23 -16.99
CA LEU A 120 6.69 8.37 -15.71
C LEU A 120 7.80 7.33 -15.49
N VAL A 121 7.65 6.14 -16.06
CA VAL A 121 8.66 5.07 -15.98
C VAL A 121 9.46 4.90 -17.26
N ASN A 122 9.43 5.88 -18.16
CA ASN A 122 10.12 5.88 -19.46
C ASN A 122 9.75 4.69 -20.37
N LEU A 123 8.52 4.19 -20.26
CA LEU A 123 7.98 3.18 -21.15
C LEU A 123 7.13 3.83 -22.24
N VAL A 124 7.42 3.49 -23.49
CA VAL A 124 6.62 3.97 -24.62
C VAL A 124 5.32 3.17 -24.69
N TYR A 125 4.19 3.84 -24.85
CA TYR A 125 2.86 3.21 -24.88
C TYR A 125 2.76 2.04 -25.87
N SER A 126 3.44 2.13 -27.03
CA SER A 126 3.47 1.09 -28.06
C SER A 126 4.27 -0.16 -27.66
N THR A 127 5.29 -0.02 -26.80
CA THR A 127 6.12 -1.16 -26.38
C THR A 127 5.52 -1.94 -25.22
N CYS A 128 4.56 -1.36 -24.50
CA CYS A 128 3.83 -2.03 -23.42
C CYS A 128 2.70 -2.96 -23.90
N SER A 129 2.58 -3.17 -25.21
CA SER A 129 1.67 -4.19 -25.75
C SER A 129 2.28 -5.60 -25.80
N GLN A 130 3.56 -5.75 -25.40
CA GLN A 130 4.19 -7.07 -25.28
C GLN A 130 3.79 -7.73 -23.95
N HIS A 131 3.57 -9.04 -23.97
CA HIS A 131 3.25 -9.82 -22.79
C HIS A 131 4.43 -9.82 -21.82
N PHE A 132 4.15 -9.77 -20.55
CA PHE A 132 5.15 -10.06 -19.54
C PHE A 132 5.54 -11.54 -19.63
N LEU A 133 6.80 -11.81 -19.96
CA LEU A 133 7.42 -13.13 -19.89
C LEU A 133 7.78 -13.45 -18.44
#